data_86f6f475021db8bb4f56f6d1f44e560b
#
_entry.id   86f6f475021db8bb4f56f6d1f44e560b
#
_cell.length_a   1.000
_cell.length_b   1.000
_cell.length_c   1.000
_cell.angle_alpha   90.00
_cell.angle_beta   90.00
_cell.angle_gamma   90.00
#
_symmetry.space_group_name_H-M   'P 1'
#
loop_
_entity.id
_entity.type
_entity.pdbx_description
1 polymer ?
#
loop_
_entity_poly.entity_id
_entity_poly.type
_entity_poly.pdbx_seq_one_letter_code
_entity_poly.pdbx_strand_id
1 'polypeptide(L)'
;YPELVSAILSEALVAFQHSLNAKVIAAIATNLGAPTAFAGLGAASSDTLEALLIAGANIRQKYRLSLTETLEVVVPYWAKDVLKVDLFRRNGVGTMPTDADVAAIFGAANMSVQYVYDWSELPADSVAWPATLPALIYPAGSFVKLTTDVINLNAVYDAASLAVNTYTGLFFEQGVAVAPMC
;
A
#
# COMPACT_ATOMS: atom_id res chain seq x y z
N TYR A 1 -0.54 36.28 -4.54
CA TYR A 1 -0.65 35.11 -3.62
C TYR A 1 0.14 33.91 -4.12
N PRO A 2 1.47 34.01 -4.35
CA PRO A 2 2.26 32.88 -4.88
C PRO A 2 2.34 31.71 -3.92
N GLU A 3 2.31 31.95 -2.60
CA GLU A 3 2.36 30.90 -1.58
C GLU A 3 1.11 30.01 -1.62
N LEU A 4 -0.06 30.61 -1.83
CA LEU A 4 -1.32 29.86 -1.94
C LEU A 4 -1.31 28.97 -3.19
N VAL A 5 -0.83 29.48 -4.31
CA VAL A 5 -0.72 28.72 -5.56
C VAL A 5 0.25 27.55 -5.36
N SER A 6 1.41 27.78 -4.75
CA SER A 6 2.38 26.71 -4.50
C SER A 6 1.84 25.64 -3.54
N ALA A 7 1.06 26.01 -2.52
CA ALA A 7 0.41 25.07 -1.61
C ALA A 7 -0.61 24.20 -2.34
N ILE A 8 -1.50 24.81 -3.15
CA ILE A 8 -2.49 24.07 -3.94
C ILE A 8 -1.81 23.09 -4.92
N LEU A 9 -0.73 23.54 -5.58
CA LEU A 9 0.02 22.69 -6.49
C LEU A 9 0.68 21.51 -5.78
N SER A 10 1.25 21.73 -4.60
CA SER A 10 1.85 20.62 -3.81
C SER A 10 0.79 19.62 -3.36
N GLU A 11 -0.37 20.05 -2.90
CA GLU A 11 -1.48 19.14 -2.56
C GLU A 11 -2.00 18.37 -3.78
N ALA A 12 -2.14 19.03 -4.91
CA ALA A 12 -2.57 18.37 -6.15
C ALA A 12 -1.57 17.27 -6.60
N LEU A 13 -0.26 17.54 -6.47
CA LEU A 13 0.77 16.53 -6.75
C LEU A 13 0.71 15.35 -5.80
N VAL A 14 0.52 15.60 -4.52
CA VAL A 14 0.37 14.52 -3.51
C VAL A 14 -0.86 13.67 -3.83
N ALA A 15 -2.02 14.28 -4.08
CA ALA A 15 -3.24 13.59 -4.46
C ALA A 15 -3.07 12.75 -5.73
N PHE A 16 -2.34 13.28 -6.72
CA PHE A 16 -2.02 12.56 -7.94
C PHE A 16 -1.16 11.32 -7.67
N GLN A 17 -0.12 11.43 -6.82
CA GLN A 17 0.73 10.29 -6.44
C GLN A 17 -0.06 9.22 -5.69
N HIS A 18 -0.95 9.60 -4.77
CA HIS A 18 -1.84 8.66 -4.10
C HIS A 18 -2.73 7.91 -5.09
N SER A 19 -3.34 8.62 -6.04
CA SER A 19 -4.14 8.01 -7.10
C SER A 19 -3.34 7.00 -7.95
N LEU A 20 -2.09 7.34 -8.29
CA LEU A 20 -1.20 6.45 -9.03
C LEU A 20 -0.87 5.18 -8.23
N ASN A 21 -0.50 5.33 -6.97
CA ASN A 21 -0.19 4.20 -6.11
C ASN A 21 -1.40 3.27 -5.94
N ALA A 22 -2.59 3.84 -5.70
CA ALA A 22 -3.83 3.07 -5.63
C ALA A 22 -4.09 2.26 -6.91
N LYS A 23 -3.86 2.85 -8.09
CA LYS A 23 -3.97 2.14 -9.37
C LYS A 23 -2.97 1.00 -9.52
N VAL A 24 -1.72 1.20 -9.09
CA VAL A 24 -0.69 0.14 -9.10
C VAL A 24 -1.11 -1.02 -8.22
N ILE A 25 -1.55 -0.76 -7.00
CA ILE A 25 -2.00 -1.80 -6.06
C ILE A 25 -3.22 -2.54 -6.62
N ALA A 26 -4.19 -1.82 -7.17
CA ALA A 26 -5.36 -2.42 -7.81
C ALA A 26 -4.99 -3.31 -9.01
N ALA A 27 -4.01 -2.90 -9.82
CA ALA A 27 -3.52 -3.70 -10.94
C ALA A 27 -2.83 -4.98 -10.45
N ILE A 28 -2.01 -4.92 -9.41
CA ILE A 28 -1.41 -6.11 -8.79
C ILE A 28 -2.50 -7.03 -8.26
N ALA A 29 -3.46 -6.49 -7.51
CA ALA A 29 -4.58 -7.25 -6.96
C ALA A 29 -5.39 -7.96 -8.06
N THR A 30 -5.66 -7.28 -9.18
CA THR A 30 -6.37 -7.85 -10.32
C THR A 30 -5.61 -9.03 -10.94
N ASN A 31 -4.29 -8.92 -11.07
CA ASN A 31 -3.45 -9.99 -11.63
C ASN A 31 -3.32 -11.20 -10.68
N LEU A 32 -3.35 -10.98 -9.37
CA LEU A 32 -3.29 -12.07 -8.37
C LEU A 32 -4.64 -12.76 -8.16
N GLY A 33 -5.74 -12.20 -8.67
CA GLY A 33 -7.12 -12.64 -8.46
C GLY A 33 -7.81 -11.78 -7.43
N ALA A 34 -7.77 -11.85 -6.25
CA ALA A 34 -8.32 -10.96 -5.22
C ALA A 34 -7.38 -10.91 -4.01
N PRO A 35 -7.36 -9.79 -3.27
CA PRO A 35 -6.62 -9.76 -2.01
C PRO A 35 -7.14 -10.83 -1.07
N THR A 36 -6.24 -11.56 -0.41
CA THR A 36 -6.64 -12.47 0.65
C THR A 36 -7.08 -11.66 1.85
N ALA A 37 -8.31 -11.85 2.29
CA ALA A 37 -8.83 -11.20 3.48
C ALA A 37 -8.61 -12.09 4.71
N PHE A 38 -7.92 -11.57 5.71
CA PHE A 38 -7.72 -12.24 7.00
C PHE A 38 -8.75 -11.69 7.98
N ALA A 39 -9.62 -12.56 8.47
CA ALA A 39 -10.68 -12.20 9.40
C ALA A 39 -10.19 -12.17 10.86
N GLY A 40 -10.96 -11.54 11.71
CA GLY A 40 -10.79 -11.63 13.16
C GLY A 40 -9.93 -10.53 13.79
N LEU A 41 -9.77 -9.38 13.13
CA LEU A 41 -9.11 -8.23 13.74
C LEU A 41 -9.75 -7.85 15.08
N GLY A 42 -8.92 -7.77 16.12
CA GLY A 42 -9.38 -7.42 17.46
C GLY A 42 -10.01 -8.55 18.28
N ALA A 43 -10.25 -9.72 17.71
CA ALA A 43 -10.71 -10.88 18.48
C ALA A 43 -9.58 -11.44 19.36
N ALA A 44 -9.93 -12.00 20.52
CA ALA A 44 -8.94 -12.55 21.45
C ALA A 44 -8.17 -13.75 20.89
N SER A 45 -8.74 -14.42 19.88
CA SER A 45 -8.19 -15.60 19.21
C SER A 45 -7.63 -15.29 17.81
N SER A 46 -7.66 -14.05 17.37
CA SER A 46 -7.14 -13.70 16.05
C SER A 46 -5.63 -13.53 16.11
N ASP A 47 -4.95 -14.32 15.32
CA ASP A 47 -3.53 -14.19 15.10
C ASP A 47 -3.30 -13.84 13.62
N THR A 48 -3.42 -12.55 13.33
CA THR A 48 -3.23 -12.03 11.96
C THR A 48 -1.80 -12.28 11.48
N LEU A 49 -0.83 -12.18 12.38
CA LEU A 49 0.56 -12.45 12.09
C LEU A 49 0.75 -13.92 11.66
N GLU A 50 0.20 -14.87 12.42
CA GLU A 50 0.26 -16.29 12.08
C GLU A 50 -0.44 -16.59 10.76
N ALA A 51 -1.61 -16.03 10.55
CA ALA A 51 -2.36 -16.22 9.31
C ALA A 51 -1.58 -15.74 8.08
N LEU A 52 -0.87 -14.62 8.17
CA LEU A 52 0.01 -14.13 7.10
C LEU A 52 1.20 -15.08 6.85
N LEU A 53 1.83 -15.61 7.90
CA LEU A 53 2.92 -16.58 7.77
C LEU A 53 2.45 -17.89 7.13
N ILE A 54 1.29 -18.39 7.54
CA ILE A 54 0.67 -19.60 6.95
C ILE A 54 0.31 -19.37 5.49
N ALA A 55 -0.22 -18.19 5.15
CA ALA A 55 -0.53 -17.84 3.77
C ALA A 55 0.74 -17.81 2.90
N GLY A 56 1.85 -17.28 3.41
CA GLY A 56 3.15 -17.36 2.75
C GLY A 56 3.62 -18.79 2.53
N ALA A 57 3.50 -19.66 3.53
CA ALA A 57 3.83 -21.07 3.41
C ALA A 57 2.95 -21.78 2.35
N ASN A 58 1.65 -21.47 2.31
CA ASN A 58 0.72 -22.02 1.31
C ASN A 58 1.11 -21.60 -0.12
N ILE A 59 1.53 -20.35 -0.32
CA ILE A 59 2.00 -19.88 -1.63
C ILE A 59 3.26 -20.63 -2.05
N ARG A 60 4.24 -20.81 -1.13
CA ARG A 60 5.45 -21.59 -1.42
C ARG A 60 5.10 -23.02 -1.84
N GLN A 61 4.20 -23.66 -1.13
CA GLN A 61 3.75 -25.00 -1.45
C GLN A 61 3.03 -25.05 -2.80
N LYS A 62 2.12 -24.12 -3.05
CA LYS A 62 1.33 -24.07 -4.29
C LYS A 62 2.20 -23.92 -5.54
N TYR A 63 3.18 -23.02 -5.47
CA TYR A 63 4.07 -22.71 -6.60
C TYR A 63 5.41 -23.46 -6.55
N ARG A 64 5.61 -24.32 -5.55
CA ARG A 64 6.86 -25.10 -5.34
C ARG A 64 8.09 -24.20 -5.28
N LEU A 65 7.97 -23.06 -4.60
CA LEU A 65 9.05 -22.09 -4.47
C LEU A 65 10.10 -22.57 -3.48
N SER A 66 11.36 -22.14 -3.72
CA SER A 66 12.44 -22.37 -2.77
C SER A 66 12.14 -21.69 -1.43
N LEU A 67 12.62 -22.29 -0.34
CA LEU A 67 12.53 -21.68 0.99
C LEU A 67 13.37 -20.39 1.11
N THR A 68 14.37 -20.22 0.25
CA THR A 68 15.23 -19.04 0.21
C THR A 68 14.67 -17.91 -0.65
N GLU A 69 13.62 -18.19 -1.43
CA GLU A 69 12.99 -17.17 -2.25
C GLU A 69 12.18 -16.19 -1.39
N THR A 70 12.35 -14.91 -1.62
CA THR A 70 11.64 -13.88 -0.86
C THR A 70 10.20 -13.75 -1.37
N LEU A 71 9.25 -13.71 -0.44
CA LEU A 71 7.87 -13.32 -0.72
C LEU A 71 7.66 -11.87 -0.31
N GLU A 72 6.99 -11.12 -1.15
CA GLU A 72 6.50 -9.77 -0.82
C GLU A 72 5.10 -9.86 -0.25
N VAL A 73 4.89 -9.15 0.84
CA VAL A 73 3.60 -9.02 1.53
C VAL A 73 3.22 -7.55 1.55
N VAL A 74 2.19 -7.19 0.81
CA VAL A 74 1.69 -5.83 0.79
C VAL A 74 0.43 -5.75 1.63
N VAL A 75 0.42 -4.85 2.60
CA VAL A 75 -0.68 -4.66 3.56
C VAL A 75 -0.98 -3.18 3.74
N PRO A 76 -2.21 -2.81 4.14
CA PRO A 76 -2.52 -1.44 4.51
C PRO A 76 -1.63 -0.94 5.65
N TYR A 77 -1.34 0.35 5.68
CA TYR A 77 -0.46 0.95 6.69
C TYR A 77 -0.91 0.68 8.14
N TRP A 78 -2.21 0.72 8.40
CA TRP A 78 -2.75 0.46 9.74
C TRP A 78 -2.52 -0.97 10.24
N ALA A 79 -2.22 -1.93 9.36
CA ALA A 79 -1.86 -3.30 9.74
C ALA A 79 -0.61 -3.35 10.61
N LYS A 80 0.27 -2.35 10.50
CA LYS A 80 1.49 -2.24 11.29
C LYS A 80 1.23 -2.34 12.79
N ASP A 81 0.23 -1.60 13.27
CA ASP A 81 -0.11 -1.60 14.70
C ASP A 81 -0.85 -2.86 15.12
N VAL A 82 -1.68 -3.41 14.23
CA VAL A 82 -2.36 -4.69 14.47
C VAL A 82 -1.33 -5.83 14.66
N LEU A 83 -0.33 -5.91 13.79
CA LEU A 83 0.73 -6.92 13.87
C LEU A 83 1.56 -6.79 15.16
N LYS A 84 1.84 -5.57 15.62
CA LYS A 84 2.50 -5.35 16.92
C LYS A 84 1.65 -5.84 18.10
N VAL A 85 0.35 -5.54 18.06
CA VAL A 85 -0.57 -6.01 19.13
C VAL A 85 -0.67 -7.52 19.13
N ASP A 86 -0.72 -8.17 17.97
CA ASP A 86 -0.73 -9.63 17.87
C ASP A 86 0.56 -10.22 18.45
N LEU A 87 1.71 -9.67 18.12
CA LEU A 87 2.99 -10.11 18.67
C LEU A 87 3.08 -9.88 20.19
N PHE A 88 2.58 -8.74 20.68
CA PHE A 88 2.50 -8.47 22.10
C PHE A 88 1.66 -9.50 22.86
N ARG A 89 0.52 -9.87 22.31
CA ARG A 89 -0.35 -10.91 22.88
C ARG A 89 0.30 -12.28 22.92
N ARG A 90 1.09 -12.63 21.89
CA ARG A 90 1.84 -13.90 21.83
C ARG A 90 2.93 -13.97 22.88
N ASN A 91 3.68 -12.90 23.05
CA ASN A 91 4.82 -12.87 23.95
C ASN A 91 4.42 -12.77 25.42
N GLY A 92 3.15 -12.52 25.70
CA GLY A 92 2.66 -12.30 27.06
C GLY A 92 3.07 -10.96 27.63
N VAL A 93 3.17 -10.88 28.95
CA VAL A 93 3.49 -9.64 29.67
C VAL A 93 4.92 -9.22 29.40
N GLY A 94 5.10 -8.04 28.81
CA GLY A 94 6.41 -7.51 28.49
C GLY A 94 6.34 -6.11 27.89
N THR A 95 7.42 -5.69 27.26
CA THR A 95 7.50 -4.43 26.54
C THR A 95 6.75 -4.55 25.20
N MET A 96 6.10 -3.49 24.77
CA MET A 96 5.44 -3.42 23.46
C MET A 96 6.46 -3.71 22.35
N PRO A 97 6.20 -4.64 21.42
CA PRO A 97 7.10 -4.95 20.32
C PRO A 97 7.36 -3.72 19.44
N THR A 98 8.55 -3.66 18.93
CA THR A 98 8.96 -2.64 17.96
C THR A 98 8.66 -3.08 16.51
N ASP A 99 8.78 -2.15 15.57
CA ASP A 99 8.67 -2.47 14.14
C ASP A 99 9.75 -3.47 13.71
N ALA A 100 10.93 -3.39 14.31
CA ALA A 100 12.04 -4.30 14.03
C ALA A 100 11.73 -5.74 14.47
N ASP A 101 11.01 -5.93 15.58
CA ASP A 101 10.62 -7.26 16.06
C ASP A 101 9.64 -7.94 15.10
N VAL A 102 8.67 -7.20 14.60
CA VAL A 102 7.74 -7.68 13.56
C VAL A 102 8.49 -8.03 12.28
N ALA A 103 9.37 -7.11 11.82
CA ALA A 103 10.18 -7.33 10.62
C ALA A 103 11.10 -8.55 10.74
N ALA A 104 11.66 -8.81 11.93
CA ALA A 104 12.51 -9.97 12.18
C ALA A 104 11.76 -11.30 12.03
N ILE A 105 10.50 -11.36 12.46
CA ILE A 105 9.65 -12.56 12.31
C ILE A 105 9.38 -12.85 10.83
N PHE A 106 8.99 -11.83 10.07
CA PHE A 106 8.78 -11.98 8.64
C PHE A 106 10.09 -12.29 7.90
N GLY A 107 11.19 -11.65 8.28
CA GLY A 107 12.52 -11.92 7.73
C GLY A 107 12.97 -13.36 7.95
N ALA A 108 12.70 -13.95 9.13
CA ALA A 108 12.98 -15.35 9.41
C ALA A 108 12.19 -16.32 8.50
N ALA A 109 11.04 -15.89 8.01
CA ALA A 109 10.23 -16.62 7.03
C ALA A 109 10.56 -16.28 5.57
N ASN A 110 11.61 -15.51 5.31
CA ASN A 110 11.94 -14.94 4.00
C ASN A 110 10.75 -14.19 3.36
N MET A 111 10.06 -13.40 4.17
CA MET A 111 8.96 -12.54 3.75
C MET A 111 9.33 -11.07 4.00
N SER A 112 9.04 -10.19 3.04
CA SER A 112 9.25 -8.75 3.14
C SER A 112 7.90 -8.07 3.19
N VAL A 113 7.61 -7.33 4.27
CA VAL A 113 6.32 -6.65 4.45
C VAL A 113 6.44 -5.19 4.04
N GLN A 114 5.53 -4.76 3.18
CA GLN A 114 5.38 -3.39 2.73
C GLN A 114 4.06 -2.83 3.23
N TYR A 115 4.13 -1.69 3.91
CA TYR A 115 2.96 -0.99 4.43
C TYR A 115 2.61 0.16 3.50
N VAL A 116 1.39 0.15 2.96
CA VAL A 116 0.94 1.15 1.99
C VAL A 116 -0.29 1.91 2.46
N TYR A 117 -0.26 3.24 2.27
CA TYR A 117 -1.39 4.11 2.65
C TYR A 117 -2.54 4.03 1.65
N ASP A 118 -2.23 3.84 0.37
CA ASP A 118 -3.16 4.06 -0.73
C ASP A 118 -4.00 2.84 -1.09
N TRP A 119 -3.97 1.80 -0.28
CA TRP A 119 -4.66 0.56 -0.59
C TRP A 119 -6.13 0.55 -0.18
N SER A 120 -6.40 0.92 1.04
CA SER A 120 -7.77 0.88 1.57
C SER A 120 -8.03 2.22 2.24
N GLU A 121 -8.84 3.00 1.58
CA GLU A 121 -9.38 4.20 2.19
C GLU A 121 -10.34 3.76 3.29
N LEU A 122 -9.91 3.94 4.54
CA LEU A 122 -10.89 4.04 5.61
C LEU A 122 -11.65 5.33 5.35
N PRO A 123 -13.00 5.29 5.23
CA PRO A 123 -13.76 6.51 5.15
C PRO A 123 -13.33 7.43 6.29
N ALA A 124 -13.06 8.68 5.99
CA ALA A 124 -12.53 9.65 6.97
C ALA A 124 -13.43 9.82 8.22
N ASP A 125 -14.69 9.44 8.10
CA ASP A 125 -15.73 9.45 9.14
C ASP A 125 -16.02 8.07 9.74
N SER A 126 -15.28 7.03 9.34
CA SER A 126 -15.50 5.67 9.85
C SER A 126 -15.02 5.56 11.30
N VAL A 127 -15.96 5.31 12.20
CA VAL A 127 -15.68 5.05 13.63
C VAL A 127 -15.27 3.60 13.87
N ALA A 128 -15.60 2.70 12.93
CA ALA A 128 -15.33 1.27 13.06
C ALA A 128 -14.11 0.84 12.26
N TRP A 129 -13.19 0.14 12.91
CA TRP A 129 -12.10 -0.53 12.23
C TRP A 129 -12.64 -1.64 11.31
N PRO A 130 -11.96 -1.91 10.17
CA PRO A 130 -12.33 -3.02 9.31
C PRO A 130 -12.24 -4.34 10.10
N ALA A 131 -13.20 -5.23 9.86
CA ALA A 131 -13.23 -6.56 10.48
C ALA A 131 -12.18 -7.51 9.88
N THR A 132 -11.61 -7.17 8.74
CA THR A 132 -10.66 -8.00 7.99
C THR A 132 -9.44 -7.19 7.57
N LEU A 133 -8.28 -7.85 7.51
CA LEU A 133 -7.06 -7.31 6.94
C LEU A 133 -6.90 -7.83 5.51
N PRO A 134 -6.98 -6.99 4.47
CA PRO A 134 -6.62 -7.38 3.13
C PRO A 134 -5.10 -7.46 2.98
N ALA A 135 -4.59 -8.52 2.35
CA ALA A 135 -3.17 -8.67 2.06
C ALA A 135 -2.94 -9.21 0.65
N LEU A 136 -1.90 -8.73 -0.02
CA LEU A 136 -1.37 -9.32 -1.25
C LEU A 136 -0.05 -10.00 -0.91
N ILE A 137 0.10 -11.26 -1.31
CA ILE A 137 1.32 -12.03 -1.08
C ILE A 137 1.72 -12.66 -2.41
N TYR A 138 2.95 -12.42 -2.83
CA TYR A 138 3.49 -12.93 -4.09
C TYR A 138 5.02 -13.06 -4.02
N PRO A 139 5.65 -13.89 -4.89
CA PRO A 139 7.10 -13.97 -4.97
C PRO A 139 7.72 -12.63 -5.41
N ALA A 140 8.83 -12.24 -4.81
CA ALA A 140 9.55 -11.03 -5.18
C ALA A 140 9.91 -11.05 -6.67
N GLY A 141 9.75 -9.90 -7.33
CA GLY A 141 9.99 -9.78 -8.76
C GLY A 141 8.87 -10.29 -9.67
N SER A 142 7.72 -10.75 -9.10
CA SER A 142 6.58 -11.19 -9.92
C SER A 142 5.92 -10.08 -10.73
N PHE A 143 6.16 -8.83 -10.38
CA PHE A 143 5.56 -7.68 -11.06
C PHE A 143 6.61 -6.65 -11.43
N VAL A 144 6.45 -6.07 -12.61
CA VAL A 144 7.23 -4.93 -13.08
C VAL A 144 6.29 -3.73 -13.24
N LYS A 145 6.66 -2.63 -12.58
CA LYS A 145 6.00 -1.35 -12.76
C LYS A 145 6.69 -0.59 -13.90
N LEU A 146 5.96 -0.29 -14.95
CA LEU A 146 6.39 0.56 -16.04
C LEU A 146 5.78 1.94 -15.85
N THR A 147 6.59 2.97 -15.91
CA THR A 147 6.14 4.36 -15.81
C THR A 147 6.67 5.17 -16.99
N THR A 148 5.84 6.04 -17.54
CA THR A 148 6.31 7.08 -18.47
C THR A 148 6.77 8.31 -17.68
N ASP A 149 7.46 9.22 -18.35
CA ASP A 149 7.74 10.53 -17.78
C ASP A 149 6.46 11.29 -17.50
N VAL A 150 6.52 12.17 -16.50
CA VAL A 150 5.39 13.01 -16.13
C VAL A 150 5.28 14.14 -17.16
N ILE A 151 4.15 14.23 -17.85
CA ILE A 151 3.82 15.40 -18.66
C ILE A 151 3.23 16.43 -17.73
N ASN A 152 3.95 17.55 -17.59
CA ASN A 152 3.56 18.65 -16.74
C ASN A 152 3.23 19.86 -17.63
N LEU A 153 1.95 20.19 -17.74
CA LEU A 153 1.48 21.38 -18.42
C LEU A 153 1.23 22.47 -17.39
N ASN A 154 2.14 23.44 -17.34
CA ASN A 154 1.99 24.61 -16.48
C ASN A 154 0.89 25.52 -16.99
N ALA A 155 0.18 26.16 -16.05
CA ALA A 155 -0.79 27.20 -16.40
C ALA A 155 -0.11 28.37 -17.11
N VAL A 156 -0.61 28.72 -18.28
CA VAL A 156 -0.19 29.95 -18.98
C VAL A 156 -1.10 31.07 -18.52
N TYR A 157 -0.50 32.07 -17.88
CA TYR A 157 -1.19 33.31 -17.54
C TYR A 157 -1.15 34.24 -18.76
N ASP A 158 -2.29 34.40 -19.40
CA ASP A 158 -2.49 35.43 -20.41
C ASP A 158 -3.02 36.72 -19.75
N ALA A 159 -2.60 37.87 -20.22
CA ALA A 159 -3.05 39.18 -19.72
C ALA A 159 -4.58 39.37 -19.86
N ALA A 160 -5.18 38.80 -20.89
CA ALA A 160 -6.63 38.80 -21.08
C ALA A 160 -7.37 37.94 -20.04
N SER A 161 -6.82 36.78 -19.70
CA SER A 161 -7.35 35.87 -18.67
C SER A 161 -7.25 36.46 -17.27
N LEU A 162 -6.17 37.18 -16.99
CA LEU A 162 -5.99 37.92 -15.73
C LEU A 162 -7.04 39.04 -15.57
N ALA A 163 -7.41 39.73 -16.64
CA ALA A 163 -8.41 40.80 -16.60
C ALA A 163 -9.81 40.31 -16.21
N VAL A 164 -10.14 39.05 -16.50
CA VAL A 164 -11.42 38.40 -16.17
C VAL A 164 -11.31 37.39 -15.03
N ASN A 165 -10.19 37.36 -14.30
CA ASN A 165 -9.90 36.49 -13.19
C ASN A 165 -10.07 34.99 -13.53
N THR A 166 -9.74 34.60 -14.75
CA THR A 166 -9.66 33.23 -15.22
C THR A 166 -8.21 32.76 -15.32
N TYR A 167 -7.98 31.48 -15.11
CA TYR A 167 -6.67 30.86 -15.26
C TYR A 167 -6.80 29.53 -15.99
N THR A 168 -5.78 29.17 -16.74
CA THR A 168 -5.74 27.89 -17.41
C THR A 168 -5.27 26.82 -16.42
N GLY A 169 -5.99 25.70 -16.38
CA GLY A 169 -5.72 24.63 -15.43
C GLY A 169 -4.37 23.96 -15.60
N LEU A 170 -3.90 23.38 -14.53
CA LEU A 170 -2.69 22.55 -14.50
C LEU A 170 -3.07 21.11 -14.81
N PHE A 171 -2.38 20.49 -15.74
CA PHE A 171 -2.58 19.09 -16.09
C PHE A 171 -1.33 18.28 -15.76
N PHE A 172 -1.53 17.18 -15.04
CA PHE A 172 -0.51 16.16 -14.82
C PHE A 172 -0.97 14.87 -15.50
N GLU A 173 -0.12 14.30 -16.32
CA GLU A 173 -0.36 13.00 -16.94
C GLU A 173 0.88 12.13 -16.78
N GLN A 174 0.68 10.91 -16.33
CA GLN A 174 1.71 9.89 -16.26
C GLN A 174 1.10 8.54 -16.62
N GLY A 175 1.67 7.87 -17.59
CA GLY A 175 1.31 6.50 -17.90
C GLY A 175 1.92 5.55 -16.88
N VAL A 176 1.10 4.66 -16.32
CA VAL A 176 1.53 3.60 -15.43
C VAL A 176 0.94 2.28 -15.88
N ALA A 177 1.78 1.27 -16.02
CA ALA A 177 1.36 -0.10 -16.29
C ALA A 177 2.04 -1.05 -15.30
N VAL A 178 1.34 -2.11 -14.93
CA VAL A 178 1.87 -3.20 -14.12
C VAL A 178 1.76 -4.47 -14.94
N ALA A 179 2.89 -5.11 -15.18
CA ALA A 179 2.95 -6.36 -15.94
C ALA A 179 3.39 -7.50 -15.00
N PRO A 180 2.68 -8.65 -14.99
CA PRO A 180 3.17 -9.83 -14.33
C PRO A 180 4.37 -10.39 -15.10
N MET A 181 5.39 -10.81 -14.38
CA MET A 181 6.51 -11.58 -14.91
C MET A 181 6.14 -13.06 -14.83
N CYS A 182 6.09 -13.75 -15.97
CA CYS A 182 5.79 -15.19 -16.02
C CYS A 182 6.96 -16.03 -15.54
#